data_1cd91c8267a83ce31da9c0aff7675a43
#
_entry.id   1cd91c8267a83ce31da9c0aff7675a43
#
_cell.length_a   1.000
_cell.length_b   1.000
_cell.length_c   1.000
_cell.angle_alpha   90.00
_cell.angle_beta   90.00
_cell.angle_gamma   90.00
#
_symmetry.space_group_name_H-M   'P 1'
#
loop_
_entity.id
_entity.type
_entity.pdbx_description
1 polymer ?
#
loop_
_entity_poly.entity_id
_entity_poly.type
_entity_poly.pdbx_seq_one_letter_code
_entity_poly.pdbx_strand_id
1 'polypeptide(L)'
;MINRIEIDFALPVELTIDEMRAEAADEENEMTNDSALHWLPRITALGLPVPRTHVIALDYQKMYPIFDGQPCSAFTKLIADVQDYCAKRGTPLFVRTDLSSAKHSGPKGYLLDGKNNVGQVLFNLLEDSEMKMFMGPQPQALLLREFLELEHKFTAFHGLPIAREWRLFAGAETCHCAHQYWPLEAIGETLPNAPRAWVRRKLQEYSEWLPEMDVLKDMAVQAARACAEGTPVASWSVDFARDVSGKWWLIDISTARHSWHPECPKRAEVGGTE
;
A
#
# COMPACT_ATOMS: atom_id res chain seq x y z
N MET A 1 -42.94 33.24 -15.30
CA MET A 1 -42.89 32.64 -13.95
C MET A 1 -41.63 31.82 -13.89
N ILE A 2 -40.62 32.34 -13.19
CA ILE A 2 -39.31 31.65 -12.99
C ILE A 2 -39.47 30.85 -11.70
N ASN A 3 -39.46 29.50 -11.83
CA ASN A 3 -39.43 28.63 -10.70
C ASN A 3 -38.11 28.82 -9.93
N ARG A 4 -38.16 29.36 -8.73
CA ARG A 4 -37.05 29.33 -7.79
C ARG A 4 -36.82 27.86 -7.37
N ILE A 5 -35.66 27.30 -7.70
CA ILE A 5 -35.16 26.07 -7.09
C ILE A 5 -34.61 26.50 -5.72
N GLU A 6 -35.30 26.15 -4.65
CA GLU A 6 -34.72 26.19 -3.30
C GLU A 6 -33.78 25.01 -3.18
N ILE A 7 -32.49 25.26 -3.12
CA ILE A 7 -31.47 24.28 -2.76
C ILE A 7 -31.37 24.34 -1.24
N ASP A 8 -31.92 23.32 -0.57
CA ASP A 8 -31.78 23.13 0.87
C ASP A 8 -30.33 22.65 1.13
N PHE A 9 -29.46 23.57 1.52
CA PHE A 9 -28.16 23.22 2.04
C PHE A 9 -28.39 22.73 3.48
N ALA A 10 -28.46 21.41 3.68
CA ALA A 10 -28.25 20.84 5.00
C ALA A 10 -26.88 21.34 5.48
N LEU A 11 -26.86 22.21 6.47
CA LEU A 11 -25.61 22.63 7.10
C LEU A 11 -24.90 21.39 7.63
N PRO A 12 -23.60 21.23 7.39
CA PRO A 12 -22.86 20.13 7.98
C PRO A 12 -23.03 20.20 9.51
N VAL A 13 -23.19 19.04 10.13
CA VAL A 13 -23.21 18.94 11.59
C VAL A 13 -21.93 19.59 12.10
N GLU A 14 -22.05 20.69 12.83
CA GLU A 14 -20.90 21.33 13.48
C GLU A 14 -20.41 20.41 14.60
N LEU A 15 -19.35 19.66 14.33
CA LEU A 15 -18.63 18.92 15.36
C LEU A 15 -17.94 19.91 16.31
N THR A 16 -17.99 19.63 17.59
CA THR A 16 -17.19 20.36 18.56
C THR A 16 -15.70 20.06 18.38
N ILE A 17 -14.83 20.95 18.86
CA ILE A 17 -13.38 20.75 18.81
C ILE A 17 -12.98 19.42 19.49
N ASP A 18 -13.67 19.03 20.55
CA ASP A 18 -13.38 17.79 21.28
C ASP A 18 -13.86 16.56 20.49
N GLU A 19 -14.98 16.64 19.78
CA GLU A 19 -15.43 15.59 18.84
C GLU A 19 -14.47 15.45 17.66
N MET A 20 -14.04 16.56 17.04
CA MET A 20 -13.03 16.54 15.98
C MET A 20 -11.70 15.95 16.43
N ARG A 21 -11.26 16.22 17.67
CA ARG A 21 -10.04 15.62 18.24
C ARG A 21 -10.21 14.14 18.53
N ALA A 22 -11.36 13.71 19.00
CA ALA A 22 -11.66 12.31 19.22
C ALA A 22 -11.71 11.53 17.92
N GLU A 23 -12.36 12.06 16.87
CA GLU A 23 -12.38 11.45 15.54
C GLU A 23 -10.97 11.36 14.95
N ALA A 24 -10.15 12.41 15.05
CA ALA A 24 -8.78 12.41 14.57
C ALA A 24 -7.91 11.38 15.32
N ALA A 25 -8.08 11.22 16.63
CA ALA A 25 -7.36 10.23 17.41
C ALA A 25 -7.80 8.79 17.09
N ASP A 26 -9.08 8.57 16.84
CA ASP A 26 -9.62 7.28 16.42
C ASP A 26 -9.14 6.92 15.00
N GLU A 27 -9.08 7.89 14.08
CA GLU A 27 -8.57 7.71 12.74
C GLU A 27 -7.07 7.41 12.74
N GLU A 28 -6.27 8.11 13.54
CA GLU A 28 -4.84 7.83 13.72
C GLU A 28 -4.61 6.43 14.30
N ASN A 29 -5.41 6.00 15.29
CA ASN A 29 -5.38 4.65 15.83
C ASN A 29 -5.76 3.59 14.78
N GLU A 30 -6.76 3.84 13.96
CA GLU A 30 -7.14 2.94 12.86
C GLU A 30 -6.02 2.83 11.83
N MET A 31 -5.37 3.94 11.45
CA MET A 31 -4.27 3.95 10.50
C MET A 31 -3.04 3.16 11.00
N THR A 32 -2.85 2.97 12.30
CA THR A 32 -1.79 2.10 12.81
C THR A 32 -1.99 0.63 12.44
N ASN A 33 -3.23 0.22 12.17
CA ASN A 33 -3.54 -1.14 11.72
C ASN A 33 -3.08 -1.38 10.27
N ASP A 34 -2.89 -0.33 9.46
CA ASP A 34 -2.36 -0.43 8.10
C ASP A 34 -0.85 -0.71 8.08
N SER A 35 -0.18 -0.50 9.23
CA SER A 35 1.25 -0.75 9.35
C SER A 35 1.59 -2.22 9.10
N ALA A 36 2.63 -2.45 8.31
CA ALA A 36 3.17 -3.79 8.13
C ALA A 36 3.68 -4.41 9.45
N LEU A 37 3.97 -3.60 10.45
CA LEU A 37 4.31 -4.10 11.80
C LEU A 37 3.11 -4.76 12.48
N HIS A 38 1.88 -4.36 12.13
CA HIS A 38 0.66 -4.99 12.61
C HIS A 38 0.39 -6.32 11.90
N TRP A 39 0.34 -6.32 10.57
CA TRP A 39 -0.15 -7.47 9.82
C TRP A 39 0.94 -8.50 9.45
N LEU A 40 2.19 -8.09 9.17
CA LEU A 40 3.22 -8.99 8.65
C LEU A 40 3.58 -10.13 9.61
N PRO A 41 3.74 -9.91 10.94
CA PRO A 41 4.00 -11.00 11.87
C PRO A 41 2.85 -12.02 11.93
N ARG A 42 1.59 -11.55 11.89
CA ARG A 42 0.39 -12.38 11.92
C ARG A 42 0.29 -13.29 10.70
N ILE A 43 0.52 -12.70 9.53
CA ILE A 43 0.45 -13.41 8.25
C ILE A 43 1.60 -14.42 8.12
N THR A 44 2.78 -14.05 8.58
CA THR A 44 3.95 -14.95 8.61
C THR A 44 3.69 -16.14 9.52
N ALA A 45 3.08 -15.93 10.68
CA ALA A 45 2.73 -17.01 11.63
C ALA A 45 1.71 -18.00 11.04
N LEU A 46 0.83 -17.55 10.14
CA LEU A 46 -0.09 -18.41 9.40
C LEU A 46 0.58 -19.20 8.27
N GLY A 47 1.83 -18.89 7.93
CA GLY A 47 2.54 -19.51 6.80
C GLY A 47 2.01 -19.08 5.43
N LEU A 48 1.26 -17.97 5.34
CA LEU A 48 0.81 -17.43 4.06
C LEU A 48 2.01 -16.91 3.24
N PRO A 49 1.91 -16.94 1.91
CA PRO A 49 3.03 -16.60 1.03
C PRO A 49 3.30 -15.09 1.02
N VAL A 50 4.17 -14.62 1.88
CA VAL A 50 4.66 -13.23 1.92
C VAL A 50 6.12 -13.17 1.47
N PRO A 51 6.57 -12.07 0.84
CA PRO A 51 7.98 -11.87 0.53
C PRO A 51 8.82 -11.87 1.81
N ARG A 52 9.99 -12.51 1.78
CA ARG A 52 10.94 -12.44 2.91
C ARG A 52 11.24 -10.98 3.20
N THR A 53 11.07 -10.59 4.45
CA THR A 53 11.17 -9.20 4.88
C THR A 53 12.12 -9.09 6.07
N HIS A 54 13.05 -8.15 5.99
CA HIS A 54 13.85 -7.69 7.12
C HIS A 54 13.35 -6.32 7.56
N VAL A 55 13.17 -6.16 8.86
CA VAL A 55 12.62 -4.95 9.46
C VAL A 55 13.72 -4.21 10.21
N ILE A 56 13.90 -2.93 9.90
CA ILE A 56 14.80 -2.01 10.60
C ILE A 56 13.92 -0.95 11.27
N ALA A 57 14.00 -0.84 12.60
CA ALA A 57 13.27 0.19 13.33
C ALA A 57 13.72 1.60 12.93
N LEU A 58 12.78 2.50 12.74
CA LEU A 58 13.00 3.90 12.44
C LEU A 58 12.62 4.77 13.64
N ASP A 59 13.51 5.68 14.00
CA ASP A 59 13.17 6.85 14.80
C ASP A 59 12.97 8.01 13.81
N TYR A 60 11.76 8.11 13.26
CA TYR A 60 11.48 9.02 12.15
C TYR A 60 11.76 10.48 12.52
N GLN A 61 11.47 10.87 13.76
CA GLN A 61 11.73 12.24 14.21
C GLN A 61 13.22 12.61 14.13
N LYS A 62 14.13 11.65 14.35
CA LYS A 62 15.56 11.90 14.19
C LYS A 62 16.00 12.03 12.73
N MET A 63 15.11 11.71 11.77
CA MET A 63 15.41 11.86 10.34
C MET A 63 15.12 13.28 9.81
N TYR A 64 14.31 14.10 10.50
CA TYR A 64 13.89 15.42 10.01
C TYR A 64 15.03 16.32 9.47
N PRO A 65 16.25 16.34 10.05
CA PRO A 65 17.32 17.19 9.52
C PRO A 65 17.64 16.96 8.04
N ILE A 66 17.37 15.74 7.49
CA ILE A 66 17.67 15.47 6.07
C ILE A 66 16.78 16.28 5.12
N PHE A 67 15.55 16.59 5.51
CA PHE A 67 14.59 17.33 4.68
C PHE A 67 14.98 18.81 4.55
N ASP A 68 15.75 19.31 5.54
CA ASP A 68 16.34 20.65 5.53
C ASP A 68 17.78 20.67 4.95
N GLY A 69 18.24 19.55 4.38
CA GLY A 69 19.58 19.40 3.85
C GLY A 69 20.68 19.42 4.92
N GLN A 70 20.33 19.15 6.18
CA GLN A 70 21.27 19.15 7.29
C GLN A 70 21.91 17.78 7.52
N PRO A 71 23.14 17.71 8.05
CA PRO A 71 23.76 16.45 8.44
C PRO A 71 22.91 15.70 9.47
N CYS A 72 22.68 14.40 9.23
CA CYS A 72 21.87 13.54 10.10
C CYS A 72 22.60 12.23 10.38
N SER A 73 23.07 12.05 11.62
CA SER A 73 23.76 10.82 12.03
C SER A 73 22.84 9.58 12.02
N ALA A 74 21.56 9.76 12.34
CA ALA A 74 20.58 8.69 12.30
C ALA A 74 20.36 8.18 10.86
N PHE A 75 20.30 9.09 9.88
CA PHE A 75 20.19 8.73 8.47
C PHE A 75 21.46 8.06 7.94
N THR A 76 22.63 8.59 8.33
CA THR A 76 23.94 7.97 7.98
C THR A 76 24.03 6.54 8.50
N LYS A 77 23.58 6.32 9.75
CA LYS A 77 23.52 4.97 10.34
C LYS A 77 22.54 4.07 9.56
N LEU A 78 21.34 4.57 9.22
CA LEU A 78 20.36 3.81 8.45
C LEU A 78 20.94 3.37 7.10
N ILE A 79 21.64 4.25 6.38
CA ILE A 79 22.32 3.92 5.13
C ILE A 79 23.31 2.77 5.33
N ALA A 80 24.13 2.85 6.39
CA ALA A 80 25.13 1.82 6.68
C ALA A 80 24.48 0.47 7.02
N ASP A 81 23.41 0.47 7.83
CA ASP A 81 22.66 -0.75 8.18
C ASP A 81 22.07 -1.42 6.94
N VAL A 82 21.50 -0.63 6.01
CA VAL A 82 20.94 -1.13 4.74
C VAL A 82 22.03 -1.65 3.81
N GLN A 83 23.16 -0.96 3.71
CA GLN A 83 24.30 -1.41 2.90
C GLN A 83 24.87 -2.73 3.43
N ASP A 84 25.02 -2.87 4.75
CA ASP A 84 25.46 -4.11 5.39
C ASP A 84 24.48 -5.28 5.12
N TYR A 85 23.18 -5.01 5.17
CA TYR A 85 22.18 -6.02 4.81
C TYR A 85 22.27 -6.42 3.34
N CYS A 86 22.38 -5.45 2.42
CA CYS A 86 22.57 -5.73 0.99
C CYS A 86 23.84 -6.56 0.71
N ALA A 87 24.93 -6.26 1.40
CA ALA A 87 26.18 -7.01 1.26
C ALA A 87 26.05 -8.46 1.73
N LYS A 88 25.26 -8.71 2.78
CA LYS A 88 25.05 -10.06 3.36
C LYS A 88 24.01 -10.89 2.61
N ARG A 89 22.98 -10.26 2.07
CA ARG A 89 21.81 -10.97 1.49
C ARG A 89 21.70 -10.86 -0.02
N GLY A 90 22.41 -9.91 -0.63
CA GLY A 90 22.34 -9.62 -2.06
C GLY A 90 21.22 -8.65 -2.42
N THR A 91 21.23 -8.27 -3.68
CA THR A 91 20.23 -7.43 -4.35
C THR A 91 19.71 -8.16 -5.59
N PRO A 92 18.57 -7.81 -6.18
CA PRO A 92 17.74 -6.64 -5.82
C PRO A 92 16.86 -6.84 -4.59
N LEU A 93 16.51 -5.72 -3.93
CA LEU A 93 15.54 -5.67 -2.82
C LEU A 93 14.48 -4.61 -3.11
N PHE A 94 13.25 -4.88 -2.68
CA PHE A 94 12.18 -3.90 -2.62
C PHE A 94 12.19 -3.24 -1.24
N VAL A 95 12.24 -1.92 -1.20
CA VAL A 95 12.27 -1.14 0.04
C VAL A 95 10.98 -0.35 0.22
N ARG A 96 10.44 -0.34 1.42
CA ARG A 96 9.26 0.45 1.81
C ARG A 96 9.33 0.84 3.28
N THR A 97 8.50 1.80 3.69
CA THR A 97 8.19 1.96 5.11
C THR A 97 7.12 0.93 5.54
N ASP A 98 6.88 0.82 6.82
CA ASP A 98 5.80 -0.02 7.35
C ASP A 98 4.40 0.45 6.91
N LEU A 99 4.23 1.74 6.61
CA LEU A 99 2.95 2.33 6.21
C LEU A 99 2.79 2.47 4.69
N SER A 100 3.87 2.72 3.94
CA SER A 100 3.73 2.96 2.51
C SER A 100 4.95 2.53 1.69
N SER A 101 4.75 2.44 0.37
CA SER A 101 5.82 2.27 -0.61
C SER A 101 5.82 3.44 -1.57
N ALA A 102 6.99 3.94 -1.96
CA ALA A 102 7.14 4.98 -2.96
C ALA A 102 7.09 4.42 -4.40
N LYS A 103 6.34 3.32 -4.63
CA LYS A 103 6.33 2.63 -5.94
C LYS A 103 5.85 3.52 -7.09
N HIS A 104 4.98 4.48 -6.82
CA HIS A 104 4.46 5.41 -7.85
C HIS A 104 5.48 6.49 -8.22
N SER A 105 6.48 6.74 -7.39
CA SER A 105 7.60 7.67 -7.66
C SER A 105 8.71 7.04 -8.51
N GLY A 106 8.55 5.79 -8.93
CA GLY A 106 9.47 5.05 -9.77
C GLY A 106 10.58 4.32 -8.98
N PRO A 107 11.45 3.56 -9.70
CA PRO A 107 12.42 2.67 -9.08
C PRO A 107 13.38 3.33 -8.09
N LYS A 108 13.62 4.63 -8.22
CA LYS A 108 14.47 5.42 -7.31
C LYS A 108 13.91 5.55 -5.89
N GLY A 109 12.65 5.22 -5.66
CA GLY A 109 12.01 5.30 -4.35
C GLY A 109 11.80 3.94 -3.66
N TYR A 110 11.95 2.82 -4.39
CA TYR A 110 11.64 1.51 -3.82
C TYR A 110 12.63 0.38 -4.17
N LEU A 111 13.55 0.59 -5.13
CA LEU A 111 14.43 -0.47 -5.63
C LEU A 111 15.87 -0.28 -5.17
N LEU A 112 16.44 -1.29 -4.55
CA LEU A 112 17.87 -1.41 -4.29
C LEU A 112 18.40 -2.53 -5.21
N ASP A 113 19.01 -2.15 -6.34
CA ASP A 113 19.47 -3.08 -7.38
C ASP A 113 20.99 -3.37 -7.34
N GLY A 114 21.67 -2.86 -6.31
CA GLY A 114 23.12 -2.93 -6.15
C GLY A 114 23.91 -1.90 -6.96
N LYS A 115 23.24 -1.11 -7.81
CA LYS A 115 23.83 -0.02 -8.61
C LYS A 115 23.38 1.35 -8.12
N ASN A 116 22.21 1.42 -7.51
CA ASN A 116 21.61 2.64 -7.01
C ASN A 116 22.37 3.16 -5.77
N ASN A 117 22.37 4.47 -5.60
CA ASN A 117 22.81 5.08 -4.36
C ASN A 117 21.77 4.82 -3.25
N VAL A 118 22.12 4.00 -2.26
CA VAL A 118 21.25 3.62 -1.14
C VAL A 118 20.68 4.85 -0.44
N GLY A 119 21.54 5.85 -0.14
CA GLY A 119 21.10 7.09 0.51
C GLY A 119 20.03 7.83 -0.29
N GLN A 120 20.17 7.89 -1.62
CA GLN A 120 19.17 8.55 -2.47
C GLN A 120 17.83 7.79 -2.49
N VAL A 121 17.87 6.45 -2.55
CA VAL A 121 16.64 5.63 -2.51
C VAL A 121 15.92 5.81 -1.18
N LEU A 122 16.66 5.78 -0.07
CA LEU A 122 16.08 5.98 1.26
C LEU A 122 15.55 7.41 1.45
N PHE A 123 16.29 8.43 0.96
CA PHE A 123 15.80 9.79 1.00
C PHE A 123 14.48 9.96 0.25
N ASN A 124 14.41 9.48 -1.00
CA ASN A 124 13.18 9.57 -1.80
C ASN A 124 12.00 8.83 -1.14
N LEU A 125 12.26 7.68 -0.50
CA LEU A 125 11.23 6.93 0.21
C LEU A 125 10.71 7.70 1.43
N LEU A 126 11.61 8.29 2.22
CA LEU A 126 11.24 9.04 3.42
C LEU A 126 10.55 10.35 3.05
N GLU A 127 11.00 11.04 2.00
CA GLU A 127 10.35 12.23 1.46
C GLU A 127 8.93 11.93 0.96
N ASP A 128 8.74 10.83 0.21
CA ASP A 128 7.39 10.37 -0.22
C ASP A 128 6.51 10.07 1.00
N SER A 129 7.07 9.51 2.06
CA SER A 129 6.35 9.24 3.30
C SER A 129 5.99 10.54 4.02
N GLU A 130 6.90 11.53 4.08
CA GLU A 130 6.63 12.84 4.68
C GLU A 130 5.46 13.55 4.00
N MET A 131 5.41 13.51 2.67
CA MET A 131 4.31 14.09 1.90
C MET A 131 2.94 13.43 2.20
N LYS A 132 2.94 12.15 2.55
CA LYS A 132 1.72 11.40 2.89
C LYS A 132 1.29 11.56 4.34
N MET A 133 2.24 11.87 5.24
CA MET A 133 2.00 11.99 6.67
C MET A 133 1.18 13.22 7.09
N PHE A 134 0.93 14.14 6.17
CA PHE A 134 0.10 15.33 6.47
C PHE A 134 -1.27 14.94 7.06
N MET A 135 -1.66 13.67 6.95
CA MET A 135 -2.95 13.11 7.37
C MET A 135 -2.82 11.75 8.10
N GLY A 136 -1.64 11.36 8.59
CA GLY A 136 -1.50 10.03 9.17
C GLY A 136 -0.27 9.83 10.09
N PRO A 137 -0.11 8.64 10.68
CA PRO A 137 0.94 8.31 11.60
C PRO A 137 2.33 8.28 10.92
N GLN A 138 3.36 8.53 11.73
CA GLN A 138 4.75 8.44 11.28
C GLN A 138 5.19 6.99 11.08
N PRO A 139 5.97 6.69 10.02
CA PRO A 139 6.56 5.38 9.87
C PRO A 139 7.47 5.01 11.05
N GLN A 140 7.35 3.78 11.51
CA GLN A 140 8.15 3.24 12.62
C GLN A 140 9.20 2.24 12.17
N ALA A 141 9.15 1.81 10.91
CA ALA A 141 10.09 0.85 10.37
C ALA A 141 10.35 1.04 8.88
N LEU A 142 11.59 0.65 8.50
CA LEU A 142 11.97 0.36 7.13
C LEU A 142 11.92 -1.14 6.91
N LEU A 143 11.31 -1.56 5.79
CA LEU A 143 11.21 -2.95 5.39
C LEU A 143 12.05 -3.19 4.14
N LEU A 144 13.00 -4.12 4.24
CA LEU A 144 13.78 -4.63 3.13
C LEU A 144 13.21 -5.98 2.72
N ARG A 145 12.52 -6.01 1.59
CA ARG A 145 11.81 -7.20 1.09
C ARG A 145 12.57 -7.83 -0.07
N GLU A 146 12.52 -9.13 -0.20
CA GLU A 146 12.99 -9.77 -1.44
C GLU A 146 12.24 -9.18 -2.64
N PHE A 147 13.00 -8.94 -3.71
CA PHE A 147 12.41 -8.43 -4.93
C PHE A 147 11.75 -9.57 -5.71
N LEU A 148 10.45 -9.41 -5.96
CA LEU A 148 9.68 -10.37 -6.73
C LEU A 148 9.68 -9.96 -8.20
N GLU A 149 10.02 -10.87 -9.08
CA GLU A 149 9.80 -10.68 -10.52
C GLU A 149 8.34 -10.96 -10.84
N LEU A 150 7.53 -9.89 -10.85
CA LEU A 150 6.09 -9.99 -11.01
C LEU A 150 5.69 -10.16 -12.48
N GLU A 151 4.65 -10.99 -12.72
CA GLU A 151 4.01 -11.13 -14.04
C GLU A 151 3.42 -9.79 -14.46
N HIS A 152 3.95 -9.19 -15.56
CA HIS A 152 3.46 -7.91 -16.06
C HIS A 152 3.43 -7.88 -17.59
N LYS A 153 2.57 -7.02 -18.16
CA LYS A 153 2.38 -6.85 -19.61
C LYS A 153 2.91 -5.51 -20.12
N PHE A 154 3.07 -4.53 -19.24
CA PHE A 154 3.55 -3.19 -19.56
C PHE A 154 4.04 -2.48 -18.29
N THR A 155 4.66 -1.32 -18.47
CA THR A 155 5.12 -0.46 -17.37
C THR A 155 4.40 0.88 -17.39
N ALA A 156 4.23 1.49 -16.20
CA ALA A 156 3.72 2.85 -16.01
C ALA A 156 4.51 3.51 -14.85
N PHE A 157 4.08 4.65 -14.32
CA PHE A 157 4.69 5.28 -13.15
C PHE A 157 6.24 5.27 -13.21
N HIS A 158 6.80 5.88 -14.27
CA HIS A 158 8.26 5.96 -14.48
C HIS A 158 9.00 4.61 -14.55
N GLY A 159 8.33 3.57 -15.08
CA GLY A 159 8.93 2.26 -15.30
C GLY A 159 8.52 1.19 -14.29
N LEU A 160 7.55 1.47 -13.42
CA LEU A 160 6.95 0.45 -12.57
C LEU A 160 6.27 -0.62 -13.42
N PRO A 161 6.59 -1.92 -13.26
CA PRO A 161 5.82 -2.99 -13.86
C PRO A 161 4.38 -2.98 -13.34
N ILE A 162 3.41 -2.89 -14.25
CA ILE A 162 2.00 -3.03 -13.92
C ILE A 162 1.69 -4.52 -13.87
N ALA A 163 1.84 -5.04 -12.66
CA ALA A 163 1.75 -6.47 -12.41
C ALA A 163 0.30 -6.97 -12.40
N ARG A 164 0.15 -8.29 -12.54
CA ARG A 164 -1.12 -8.95 -12.26
C ARG A 164 -1.34 -8.94 -10.74
N GLU A 165 -2.09 -7.94 -10.28
CA GLU A 165 -2.41 -7.73 -8.87
C GLU A 165 -3.93 -7.77 -8.67
N TRP A 166 -4.35 -8.40 -7.58
CA TRP A 166 -5.73 -8.45 -7.14
C TRP A 166 -5.85 -7.92 -5.72
N ARG A 167 -6.84 -7.06 -5.51
CA ARG A 167 -7.26 -6.57 -4.21
C ARG A 167 -8.53 -7.28 -3.80
N LEU A 168 -8.49 -7.94 -2.65
CA LEU A 168 -9.63 -8.65 -2.08
C LEU A 168 -10.07 -7.94 -0.79
N PHE A 169 -11.34 -7.63 -0.70
CA PHE A 169 -11.94 -7.08 0.51
C PHE A 169 -12.54 -8.21 1.32
N ALA A 170 -12.04 -8.42 2.54
CA ALA A 170 -12.42 -9.55 3.37
C ALA A 170 -12.63 -9.15 4.83
N GLY A 171 -13.58 -9.79 5.47
CA GLY A 171 -13.74 -9.84 6.92
C GLY A 171 -13.26 -11.18 7.48
N ALA A 172 -13.46 -11.39 8.78
CA ALA A 172 -13.04 -12.61 9.47
C ALA A 172 -13.74 -13.89 8.96
N GLU A 173 -14.90 -13.78 8.34
CA GLU A 173 -15.74 -14.92 7.95
C GLU A 173 -15.88 -15.07 6.43
N THR A 174 -15.74 -13.98 5.67
CA THR A 174 -16.03 -14.01 4.23
C THR A 174 -15.19 -13.03 3.44
N CYS A 175 -14.88 -13.36 2.20
CA CYS A 175 -14.40 -12.42 1.20
C CYS A 175 -15.61 -11.78 0.51
N HIS A 176 -15.76 -10.47 0.67
CA HIS A 176 -16.91 -9.71 0.18
C HIS A 176 -16.85 -9.49 -1.32
N CYS A 177 -15.68 -9.08 -1.83
CA CYS A 177 -15.43 -8.85 -3.24
C CYS A 177 -13.94 -8.93 -3.58
N ALA A 178 -13.64 -9.08 -4.87
CA ALA A 178 -12.29 -9.13 -5.41
C ALA A 178 -12.21 -8.27 -6.68
N HIS A 179 -11.17 -7.47 -6.81
CA HIS A 179 -10.99 -6.53 -7.90
C HIS A 179 -9.55 -6.56 -8.42
N GLN A 180 -9.42 -6.33 -9.70
CA GLN A 180 -8.11 -6.03 -10.27
C GLN A 180 -7.60 -4.72 -9.66
N TYR A 181 -6.35 -4.70 -9.22
CA TYR A 181 -5.79 -3.63 -8.40
C TYR A 181 -5.67 -2.28 -9.13
N TRP A 182 -5.28 -2.28 -10.39
CA TRP A 182 -4.87 -1.06 -11.10
C TRP A 182 -6.04 -0.30 -11.72
N PRO A 183 -6.37 0.93 -11.25
CA PRO A 183 -7.40 1.74 -11.88
C PRO A 183 -6.91 2.30 -13.22
N LEU A 184 -7.81 2.28 -14.22
CA LEU A 184 -7.51 2.77 -15.57
C LEU A 184 -7.10 4.26 -15.57
N GLU A 185 -7.75 5.04 -14.71
CA GLU A 185 -7.54 6.48 -14.58
C GLU A 185 -6.11 6.78 -14.14
N ALA A 186 -5.65 6.16 -13.03
CA ALA A 186 -4.31 6.35 -12.49
C ALA A 186 -3.21 5.91 -13.48
N ILE A 187 -3.43 4.82 -14.22
CA ILE A 187 -2.49 4.39 -15.27
C ILE A 187 -2.49 5.40 -16.43
N GLY A 188 -3.69 5.87 -16.85
CA GLY A 188 -3.83 6.79 -17.97
C GLY A 188 -3.10 8.11 -17.78
N GLU A 189 -3.07 8.64 -16.58
CA GLU A 189 -2.36 9.87 -16.24
C GLU A 189 -0.84 9.74 -16.39
N THR A 190 -0.30 8.56 -16.13
CA THR A 190 1.15 8.30 -16.21
C THR A 190 1.62 7.87 -17.60
N LEU A 191 0.70 7.59 -18.51
CA LEU A 191 0.95 7.20 -19.89
C LEU A 191 0.19 8.12 -20.89
N PRO A 192 0.46 9.43 -20.90
CA PRO A 192 -0.32 10.40 -21.66
C PRO A 192 -0.32 10.17 -23.18
N ASN A 193 0.71 9.49 -23.70
CA ASN A 193 0.83 9.14 -25.11
C ASN A 193 0.24 7.77 -25.49
N ALA A 194 -0.19 6.97 -24.50
CA ALA A 194 -0.81 5.68 -24.78
C ALA A 194 -2.31 5.83 -25.01
N PRO A 195 -2.87 5.25 -26.09
CA PRO A 195 -4.32 5.27 -26.29
C PRO A 195 -5.03 4.62 -25.09
N ARG A 196 -6.02 5.32 -24.49
CA ARG A 196 -6.79 4.80 -23.36
C ARG A 196 -7.42 3.42 -23.62
N ALA A 197 -7.83 3.18 -24.86
CA ALA A 197 -8.35 1.87 -25.27
C ALA A 197 -7.28 0.76 -25.20
N TRP A 198 -6.02 1.07 -25.48
CA TRP A 198 -4.91 0.13 -25.36
C TRP A 198 -4.64 -0.20 -23.88
N VAL A 199 -4.58 0.81 -23.01
CA VAL A 199 -4.41 0.61 -21.55
C VAL A 199 -5.53 -0.27 -21.00
N ARG A 200 -6.79 0.08 -21.33
CA ARG A 200 -7.97 -0.70 -20.91
C ARG A 200 -7.86 -2.16 -21.33
N ARG A 201 -7.51 -2.44 -22.58
CA ARG A 201 -7.33 -3.81 -23.07
C ARG A 201 -6.25 -4.56 -22.29
N LYS A 202 -5.11 -3.89 -21.97
CA LYS A 202 -4.04 -4.51 -21.20
C LYS A 202 -4.47 -4.83 -19.77
N LEU A 203 -5.24 -3.96 -19.13
CA LEU A 203 -5.80 -4.23 -17.80
C LEU A 203 -6.86 -5.33 -17.85
N GLN A 204 -7.69 -5.39 -18.90
CA GLN A 204 -8.65 -6.49 -19.07
C GLN A 204 -8.01 -7.86 -19.14
N GLU A 205 -6.79 -7.99 -19.70
CA GLU A 205 -6.04 -9.25 -19.70
C GLU A 205 -5.72 -9.76 -18.27
N TYR A 206 -5.74 -8.87 -17.24
CA TYR A 206 -5.55 -9.24 -15.84
C TYR A 206 -6.87 -9.51 -15.09
N SER A 207 -7.98 -9.04 -15.64
CA SER A 207 -9.31 -9.16 -15.01
C SER A 207 -9.93 -10.54 -15.21
N GLU A 208 -9.31 -11.40 -16.01
CA GLU A 208 -9.79 -12.76 -16.19
C GLU A 208 -9.77 -13.52 -14.87
N TRP A 209 -10.92 -14.11 -14.53
CA TRP A 209 -11.03 -14.95 -13.35
C TRP A 209 -10.16 -16.20 -13.51
N LEU A 210 -9.27 -16.42 -12.56
CA LEU A 210 -8.36 -17.55 -12.57
C LEU A 210 -8.88 -18.66 -11.64
N PRO A 211 -8.56 -19.93 -11.91
CA PRO A 211 -8.95 -21.04 -11.03
C PRO A 211 -8.46 -20.86 -9.59
N GLU A 212 -7.35 -20.15 -9.40
CA GLU A 212 -6.75 -19.89 -8.08
C GLU A 212 -7.49 -18.83 -7.25
N MET A 213 -8.47 -18.11 -7.82
CA MET A 213 -9.16 -17.03 -7.12
C MET A 213 -9.88 -17.48 -5.85
N ASP A 214 -10.39 -18.69 -5.80
CA ASP A 214 -11.02 -19.21 -4.58
C ASP A 214 -9.99 -19.46 -3.48
N VAL A 215 -8.78 -19.90 -3.84
CA VAL A 215 -7.65 -20.03 -2.91
C VAL A 215 -7.23 -18.65 -2.39
N LEU A 216 -7.20 -17.62 -3.25
CA LEU A 216 -6.88 -16.24 -2.82
C LEU A 216 -7.94 -15.70 -1.87
N LYS A 217 -9.23 -15.98 -2.10
CA LYS A 217 -10.32 -15.60 -1.19
C LYS A 217 -10.14 -16.24 0.20
N ASP A 218 -9.83 -17.53 0.22
CA ASP A 218 -9.60 -18.26 1.48
C ASP A 218 -8.41 -17.69 2.23
N MET A 219 -7.31 -17.38 1.54
CA MET A 219 -6.14 -16.71 2.13
C MET A 219 -6.48 -15.30 2.63
N ALA A 220 -7.29 -14.54 1.88
CA ALA A 220 -7.71 -13.20 2.30
C ALA A 220 -8.56 -13.23 3.58
N VAL A 221 -9.47 -14.20 3.70
CA VAL A 221 -10.28 -14.40 4.93
C VAL A 221 -9.39 -14.78 6.12
N GLN A 222 -8.43 -15.70 5.93
CA GLN A 222 -7.47 -16.06 6.98
C GLN A 222 -6.66 -14.84 7.43
N ALA A 223 -6.16 -14.05 6.48
CA ALA A 223 -5.42 -12.84 6.74
C ALA A 223 -6.25 -11.78 7.48
N ALA A 224 -7.47 -11.50 7.00
CA ALA A 224 -8.38 -10.55 7.62
C ALA A 224 -8.74 -10.96 9.07
N ARG A 225 -9.01 -12.24 9.31
CA ARG A 225 -9.28 -12.78 10.64
C ARG A 225 -8.11 -12.55 11.60
N ALA A 226 -6.89 -12.85 11.17
CA ALA A 226 -5.70 -12.66 12.01
C ALA A 226 -5.40 -11.18 12.27
N CYS A 227 -5.65 -10.31 11.29
CA CYS A 227 -5.46 -8.87 11.45
C CYS A 227 -6.54 -8.24 12.34
N ALA A 228 -7.75 -8.77 12.35
CA ALA A 228 -8.86 -8.28 13.18
C ALA A 228 -8.67 -8.55 14.68
N GLU A 229 -7.79 -9.48 15.07
CA GLU A 229 -7.56 -9.79 16.47
C GLU A 229 -7.04 -8.59 17.25
N GLY A 230 -7.81 -8.14 18.24
CA GLY A 230 -7.48 -7.02 19.11
C GLY A 230 -7.75 -5.64 18.50
N THR A 231 -8.47 -5.57 17.37
CA THR A 231 -8.86 -4.32 16.71
C THR A 231 -10.36 -4.24 16.50
N PRO A 232 -10.96 -3.03 16.38
CA PRO A 232 -12.36 -2.86 15.99
C PRO A 232 -12.59 -3.02 14.48
N VAL A 233 -11.54 -3.25 13.68
CA VAL A 233 -11.62 -3.27 12.21
C VAL A 233 -12.35 -4.51 11.72
N ALA A 234 -13.46 -4.30 11.04
CA ALA A 234 -14.32 -5.39 10.54
C ALA A 234 -13.92 -5.90 9.15
N SER A 235 -13.33 -5.03 8.33
CA SER A 235 -13.02 -5.34 6.93
C SER A 235 -11.62 -4.86 6.54
N TRP A 236 -10.94 -5.69 5.76
CA TRP A 236 -9.55 -5.49 5.31
C TRP A 236 -9.46 -5.58 3.80
N SER A 237 -8.57 -4.80 3.20
CA SER A 237 -8.10 -5.02 1.85
C SER A 237 -6.83 -5.85 1.89
N VAL A 238 -6.78 -6.91 1.12
CA VAL A 238 -5.66 -7.84 1.02
C VAL A 238 -5.20 -7.88 -0.42
N ASP A 239 -3.96 -7.46 -0.66
CA ASP A 239 -3.40 -7.35 -2.00
C ASP A 239 -2.50 -8.55 -2.32
N PHE A 240 -2.79 -9.20 -3.44
CA PHE A 240 -2.00 -10.29 -3.97
C PHE A 240 -1.40 -9.91 -5.32
N ALA A 241 -0.12 -10.27 -5.53
CA ALA A 241 0.54 -10.15 -6.83
C ALA A 241 1.06 -11.51 -7.29
N ARG A 242 0.99 -11.77 -8.60
CA ARG A 242 1.48 -13.00 -9.22
C ARG A 242 2.88 -12.79 -9.77
N ASP A 243 3.81 -13.69 -9.45
CA ASP A 243 5.13 -13.68 -10.03
C ASP A 243 5.19 -14.41 -11.38
N VAL A 244 6.34 -14.30 -12.09
CA VAL A 244 6.56 -14.92 -13.39
C VAL A 244 6.53 -16.45 -13.36
N SER A 245 6.67 -17.07 -12.17
CA SER A 245 6.53 -18.52 -12.01
C SER A 245 5.06 -18.96 -11.87
N GLY A 246 4.15 -18.00 -11.72
CA GLY A 246 2.73 -18.23 -11.50
C GLY A 246 2.35 -18.32 -10.03
N LYS A 247 3.28 -18.13 -9.10
CA LYS A 247 3.00 -18.12 -7.67
C LYS A 247 2.37 -16.80 -7.26
N TRP A 248 1.35 -16.87 -6.39
CA TRP A 248 0.73 -15.72 -5.76
C TRP A 248 1.42 -15.37 -4.44
N TRP A 249 1.61 -14.10 -4.23
CA TRP A 249 2.21 -13.52 -3.04
C TRP A 249 1.28 -12.50 -2.42
N LEU A 250 1.05 -12.58 -1.12
CA LEU A 250 0.40 -11.54 -0.37
C LEU A 250 1.41 -10.40 -0.17
N ILE A 251 1.14 -9.25 -0.75
CA ILE A 251 2.10 -8.14 -0.81
C ILE A 251 1.77 -6.98 0.09
N ASP A 252 0.49 -6.77 0.41
CA ASP A 252 0.06 -5.69 1.30
C ASP A 252 -1.29 -6.01 1.96
N ILE A 253 -1.52 -5.41 3.15
CA ILE A 253 -2.81 -5.40 3.84
C ILE A 253 -3.02 -4.01 4.40
N SER A 254 -4.25 -3.51 4.28
CA SER A 254 -4.72 -2.28 4.92
C SER A 254 -6.16 -2.46 5.39
N THR A 255 -6.64 -1.57 6.24
CA THR A 255 -8.07 -1.49 6.51
C THR A 255 -8.83 -1.18 5.23
N ALA A 256 -10.01 -1.76 5.07
CA ALA A 256 -10.80 -1.55 3.85
C ALA A 256 -11.14 -0.08 3.64
N ARG A 257 -11.42 0.64 4.74
CA ARG A 257 -11.75 2.06 4.76
C ARG A 257 -10.69 2.95 4.14
N HIS A 258 -9.40 2.64 4.32
CA HIS A 258 -8.28 3.43 3.79
C HIS A 258 -7.83 2.97 2.41
N SER A 259 -8.50 1.98 1.83
CA SER A 259 -8.13 1.39 0.55
C SER A 259 -9.03 1.86 -0.58
N TRP A 260 -8.41 2.23 -1.72
CA TRP A 260 -9.19 2.46 -2.92
C TRP A 260 -10.01 1.22 -3.29
N HIS A 261 -11.31 1.44 -3.50
CA HIS A 261 -12.27 0.41 -3.83
C HIS A 261 -13.04 0.83 -5.10
N PRO A 262 -12.99 0.06 -6.18
CA PRO A 262 -13.75 0.38 -7.38
C PRO A 262 -15.25 0.32 -7.10
N GLU A 263 -16.04 0.95 -7.96
CA GLU A 263 -17.49 0.88 -7.85
C GLU A 263 -17.96 -0.56 -7.96
N CYS A 264 -18.57 -1.07 -6.88
CA CYS A 264 -19.21 -2.39 -6.85
C CYS A 264 -20.33 -2.41 -5.80
N PRO A 265 -21.30 -3.37 -5.91
CA PRO A 265 -22.44 -3.46 -4.97
C PRO A 265 -22.03 -3.67 -3.51
N LYS A 266 -20.82 -4.18 -3.25
CA LYS A 266 -20.35 -4.47 -1.89
C LYS A 266 -19.61 -3.32 -1.24
N ARG A 267 -19.30 -2.24 -1.96
CA ARG A 267 -18.56 -1.09 -1.45
C ARG A 267 -19.18 -0.47 -0.20
N ALA A 268 -20.51 -0.30 -0.19
CA ALA A 268 -21.21 0.27 0.96
C ALA A 268 -21.15 -0.62 2.22
N GLU A 269 -20.96 -1.94 2.04
CA GLU A 269 -20.90 -2.90 3.15
C GLU A 269 -19.48 -3.00 3.75
N VAL A 270 -18.45 -2.83 2.94
CA VAL A 270 -17.06 -3.07 3.35
C VAL A 270 -16.27 -1.80 3.61
N GLY A 271 -16.76 -0.65 3.18
CA GLY A 271 -16.01 0.59 3.17
C GLY A 271 -15.05 0.68 1.97
N GLY A 272 -14.22 1.70 1.99
CA GLY A 272 -13.24 1.99 0.94
C GLY A 272 -13.42 3.39 0.37
N THR A 273 -12.32 3.95 -0.13
CA THR A 273 -12.28 5.27 -0.76
C THR A 273 -12.53 5.19 -2.26
N GLU A 274 -13.02 6.31 -2.85
CA GLU A 274 -13.17 6.45 -4.30
C GLU A 274 -11.85 6.67 -5.03
#